data_8b1492cb88a50d5a2a69805941729e79
#
_entry.id   8b1492cb88a50d5a2a69805941729e79
#
_cell.length_a   1.000
_cell.length_b   1.000
_cell.length_c   1.000
_cell.angle_alpha   90.00
_cell.angle_beta   90.00
_cell.angle_gamma   90.00
#
_symmetry.space_group_name_H-M   'P 1'
#
loop_
_entity.id
_entity.type
_entity.pdbx_description
1 polymer ?
#
loop_
_entity_poly.entity_id
_entity_poly.type
_entity_poly.pdbx_seq_one_letter_code
_entity_poly.pdbx_strand_id
1 'polypeptide(L)' 'MAKRPPITNRVKELREAHDQMSQSALAKAIGVTRQTVIAIEQGKYSPSLESAFRIARVFGVGLEDVFGWDGD' A
#
# COMPACT_ATOMS: atom_id res chain seq x y z
N MET A 1 -10.47 6.89 -21.43
CA MET A 1 -10.78 7.08 -20.00
C MET A 1 -9.77 6.33 -19.16
N ALA A 2 -9.16 7.03 -18.23
CA ALA A 2 -8.18 6.41 -17.37
C ALA A 2 -8.90 5.47 -16.40
N LYS A 3 -8.37 4.26 -16.27
CA LYS A 3 -8.93 3.28 -15.35
C LYS A 3 -7.99 3.11 -14.17
N ARG A 4 -8.57 2.88 -13.01
CA ARG A 4 -7.77 2.53 -11.86
C ARG A 4 -7.23 1.12 -12.03
N PRO A 5 -6.06 0.83 -11.48
CA PRO A 5 -5.61 -0.55 -11.42
C PRO A 5 -6.65 -1.41 -10.72
N PRO A 6 -6.83 -2.67 -11.13
CA PRO A 6 -7.81 -3.56 -10.50
C PRO A 6 -7.31 -4.13 -9.18
N ILE A 7 -6.50 -3.39 -8.47
CA ILE A 7 -5.94 -3.81 -7.20
C ILE A 7 -6.51 -2.94 -6.11
N THR A 8 -7.08 -3.57 -5.10
CA THR A 8 -7.53 -2.87 -3.90
C THR A 8 -6.48 -2.99 -2.82
N ASN A 9 -6.54 -2.12 -1.81
CA ASN A 9 -5.58 -2.22 -0.73
C ASN A 9 -6.19 -1.74 0.58
N ARG A 10 -5.57 -2.18 1.67
CA ARG A 10 -5.92 -1.78 3.02
C ARG A 10 -4.74 -1.07 3.69
N VAL A 11 -3.91 -0.42 2.90
CA VAL A 11 -2.68 0.18 3.42
C VAL A 11 -2.99 1.24 4.49
N LYS A 12 -3.93 2.13 4.20
CA LYS A 12 -4.29 3.17 5.16
C LYS A 12 -4.83 2.57 6.45
N GLU A 13 -5.72 1.59 6.33
CA GLU A 13 -6.32 0.92 7.47
C GLU A 13 -5.25 0.25 8.34
N LEU A 14 -4.34 -0.48 7.71
CA LEU A 14 -3.28 -1.17 8.44
C LEU A 14 -2.30 -0.19 9.05
N ARG A 15 -2.00 0.90 8.34
CA ARG A 15 -1.11 1.94 8.85
C ARG A 15 -1.70 2.58 10.11
N GLU A 16 -2.99 2.90 10.07
CA GLU A 16 -3.65 3.49 11.23
C GLU A 16 -3.75 2.52 12.41
N ALA A 17 -3.94 1.24 12.11
CA ALA A 17 -3.98 0.21 13.13
C ALA A 17 -2.59 -0.11 13.70
N HIS A 18 -1.52 0.27 12.99
CA HIS A 18 -0.15 0.01 13.40
C HIS A 18 0.43 1.25 14.08
N ASP A 19 -0.11 1.53 15.26
CA ASP A 19 0.33 2.66 16.10
C ASP A 19 0.21 3.99 15.36
N GLN A 20 -0.83 4.12 14.53
CA GLN A 20 -1.11 5.33 13.76
C GLN A 20 0.09 5.80 12.94
N MET A 21 0.74 4.86 12.26
CA MET A 21 1.91 5.15 11.44
C MET A 21 1.58 6.19 10.37
N SER A 22 2.46 7.19 10.22
CA SER A 22 2.25 8.22 9.21
C SER A 22 2.58 7.69 7.81
N GLN A 23 2.06 8.37 6.80
CA GLN A 23 2.39 8.05 5.41
C GLN A 23 3.89 8.22 5.16
N SER A 24 4.50 9.25 5.77
CA SER A 24 5.93 9.49 5.62
C SER A 24 6.75 8.38 6.26
N ALA A 25 6.32 7.89 7.43
CA ALA A 25 7.02 6.80 8.08
C ALA A 25 6.97 5.52 7.25
N LEU A 26 5.81 5.21 6.67
CA LEU A 26 5.69 4.05 5.81
C LEU A 26 6.56 4.21 4.56
N ALA A 27 6.52 5.40 3.94
CA ALA A 27 7.32 5.67 2.75
C ALA A 27 8.80 5.42 3.03
N LYS A 28 9.28 5.92 4.16
CA LYS A 28 10.68 5.73 4.55
C LYS A 28 11.00 4.26 4.76
N ALA A 29 10.08 3.53 5.41
CA ALA A 29 10.30 2.11 5.71
C ALA A 29 10.41 1.26 4.46
N ILE A 30 9.70 1.62 3.39
CA ILE A 30 9.70 0.81 2.16
C ILE A 30 10.53 1.43 1.04
N GLY A 31 11.16 2.58 1.30
CA GLY A 31 12.11 3.16 0.34
C GLY A 31 11.46 3.89 -0.83
N VAL A 32 10.29 4.50 -0.60
CA VAL A 32 9.60 5.28 -1.63
C VAL A 32 9.29 6.67 -1.08
N THR A 33 8.72 7.53 -1.93
CA THR A 33 8.31 8.86 -1.49
C THR A 33 6.94 8.81 -0.83
N ARG A 34 6.63 9.84 -0.03
CA ARG A 34 5.30 9.96 0.57
C ARG A 34 4.23 10.05 -0.52
N GLN A 35 4.52 10.74 -1.63
CA GLN A 35 3.58 10.84 -2.75
C GLN A 35 3.22 9.46 -3.29
N THR A 36 4.18 8.56 -3.36
CA THR A 36 3.93 7.20 -3.81
C THR A 36 2.97 6.48 -2.86
N VAL A 37 3.17 6.63 -1.55
CA VAL A 37 2.27 6.03 -0.56
C VAL A 37 0.85 6.58 -0.73
N ILE A 38 0.74 7.90 -0.90
CA ILE A 38 -0.58 8.53 -1.10
C ILE A 38 -1.27 7.95 -2.33
N ALA A 39 -0.53 7.83 -3.44
CA ALA A 39 -1.10 7.30 -4.69
C ALA A 39 -1.54 5.85 -4.54
N ILE A 40 -0.76 5.05 -3.81
CA ILE A 40 -1.12 3.66 -3.54
C ILE A 40 -2.43 3.61 -2.73
N GLU A 41 -2.50 4.38 -1.65
CA GLU A 41 -3.67 4.37 -0.77
C GLU A 41 -4.93 4.83 -1.50
N GLN A 42 -4.79 5.74 -2.45
CA GLN A 42 -5.91 6.23 -3.24
C GLN A 42 -6.31 5.29 -4.37
N GLY A 43 -5.57 4.20 -4.57
CA GLY A 43 -5.86 3.26 -5.65
C GLY A 43 -5.50 3.77 -7.02
N LYS A 44 -4.66 4.81 -7.10
CA LYS A 44 -4.26 5.41 -8.38
C LYS A 44 -2.99 4.80 -8.96
N TYR A 45 -2.28 4.02 -8.16
CA TYR A 45 -0.98 3.49 -8.53
C TYR A 45 -0.78 2.13 -7.87
N SER A 46 -0.39 1.15 -8.67
CA SER A 46 -0.07 -0.17 -8.15
C SER A 46 1.41 -0.19 -7.76
N PRO A 47 1.74 -0.61 -6.55
CA PRO A 47 3.14 -0.70 -6.17
C PRO A 47 3.85 -1.79 -6.96
N SER A 48 5.17 -1.68 -7.06
CA SER A 48 5.96 -2.78 -7.57
C SER A 48 5.77 -3.98 -6.66
N LEU A 49 6.06 -5.17 -7.17
CA LEU A 49 5.95 -6.38 -6.36
C LEU A 49 6.85 -6.28 -5.13
N GLU A 50 8.05 -5.74 -5.30
CA GLU A 50 8.96 -5.57 -4.18
C GLU A 50 8.38 -4.63 -3.12
N SER A 51 7.85 -3.49 -3.55
CA SER A 51 7.24 -2.54 -2.60
C SER A 51 6.04 -3.17 -1.90
N ALA A 52 5.25 -3.95 -2.63
CA ALA A 52 4.08 -4.61 -2.06
C ALA A 52 4.50 -5.58 -0.96
N PHE A 53 5.53 -6.39 -1.19
CA PHE A 53 6.04 -7.29 -0.17
C PHE A 53 6.61 -6.53 1.02
N ARG A 54 7.31 -5.42 0.79
CA ARG A 54 7.86 -4.61 1.88
C ARG A 54 6.76 -4.04 2.76
N ILE A 55 5.67 -3.58 2.13
CA ILE A 55 4.52 -3.07 2.89
C ILE A 55 3.95 -4.17 3.79
N ALA A 56 3.72 -5.35 3.24
CA ALA A 56 3.19 -6.46 4.02
C ALA A 56 4.11 -6.80 5.19
N ARG A 57 5.41 -6.79 4.97
CA ARG A 57 6.37 -7.11 6.03
C ARG A 57 6.41 -6.04 7.12
N VAL A 58 6.23 -4.76 6.75
CA VAL A 58 6.16 -3.69 7.75
C VAL A 58 5.03 -3.97 8.74
N PHE A 59 3.90 -4.45 8.25
CA PHE A 59 2.74 -4.72 9.11
C PHE A 59 2.72 -6.14 9.64
N GLY A 60 3.67 -6.98 9.25
CA GLY A 60 3.74 -8.36 9.74
C GLY A 60 2.60 -9.23 9.28
N VAL A 61 2.09 -8.98 8.07
CA VAL A 61 0.95 -9.72 7.50
C VAL A 61 1.32 -10.27 6.14
N GLY A 62 0.45 -11.09 5.58
CA GLY A 62 0.64 -11.61 4.24
C GLY A 62 0.27 -10.60 3.17
N LEU A 63 0.73 -10.83 1.96
CA LEU A 63 0.48 -9.92 0.84
C LEU A 63 -1.03 -9.75 0.62
N GLU A 64 -1.79 -10.83 0.71
CA GLU A 64 -3.22 -10.79 0.47
C GLU A 64 -4.00 -10.17 1.63
N ASP A 65 -3.36 -9.94 2.75
CA ASP A 65 -3.98 -9.17 3.84
C ASP A 65 -3.92 -7.66 3.55
N VAL A 66 -3.04 -7.25 2.65
CA VAL A 66 -2.87 -5.85 2.30
C VAL A 66 -3.55 -5.53 0.97
N PHE A 67 -3.38 -6.39 -0.02
CA PHE A 67 -3.84 -6.14 -1.37
C PHE A 67 -4.85 -7.17 -1.82
N GLY A 68 -5.81 -6.72 -2.62
CA GLY A 68 -6.80 -7.61 -3.21
C GLY A 68 -6.94 -7.35 -4.69
N TRP A 69 -7.61 -8.25 -5.37
CA TRP A 69 -7.85 -8.14 -6.80
C TRP A 69 -9.32 -7.83 -7.03
N ASP A 70 -9.60 -6.73 -7.73
CA ASP A 70 -10.95 -6.28 -8.01
C ASP A 70 -11.22 -6.31 -9.52
N GLY A 71 -10.51 -7.16 -10.23
CA GLY A 71 -10.71 -7.36 -11.64
C GLY A 71 -11.57 -8.60 -11.90
N ASP A 72 -11.54 -9.07 -13.13
CA ASP A 72 -12.26 -10.29 -13.51
C ASP A 72 -11.48 -11.55 -13.15
#